data_b6c436401d84b06b161f8047fa7da6dc
#
_entry.id   b6c436401d84b06b161f8047fa7da6dc
#
_cell.length_a   1.000
_cell.length_b   1.000
_cell.length_c   1.000
_cell.angle_alpha   90.00
_cell.angle_beta   90.00
_cell.angle_gamma   90.00
#
_symmetry.space_group_name_H-M   'P 1'
#
loop_
_entity.id
_entity.type
_entity.pdbx_description
1 polymer ?
#
loop_
_entity_poly.entity_id
_entity_poly.type
_entity_poly.pdbx_seq_one_letter_code
_entity_poly.pdbx_strand_id
1 'polypeptide(L)'
;MNIWQCETAPIPPCTLRELEPMEGCNLVIPAGITLKKLLNFDRIYAGYLHCKAQVSGPVTIKVWCRETTEPGSMEQYTFHRDDDYLGLELHSAGCLWVEICNESPQDAQISLSLITSHYPVEILARTNTSDPELNQVLDTCIHTLKYCRQSIHLDSPRHCELLACTGDYYIETLMTAFSFGDLRLSAFDVRRTAELLRYRDGRMFHTTYSLIWVQMLRDVYWLTGEQALLTDCQDALTVLLDRFHTYPGENGIIENPPDYMFIDWLVPDGISMHHPPKALGQTCLNLYYYGALKTAVQIYELLGQSAMADRCTQRMAQLHQAISHNLYDSERQLFFEGLNTPTREDLIGQWMPQNVSKRYYRKHANILAAYFGFFDRDTCAGLLRRILTDDSLGEVQPYFCHFLLEAIYRNGLREEFTRPILEQWKAPVRECPKGLAEGFYKPQEDYSFDHSHAWGGTPAYALPLALSGLEILEPGYRKVRLNPSLLGLHSAHVEIPTPFGMMELRMHSGTDPEIKVPAEIILA
;
A
#
# COMPACT_ATOMS: atom_id res chain seq x y z
N MET A 1 23.79 -12.66 -6.78
CA MET A 1 23.67 -11.19 -6.84
C MET A 1 22.74 -10.79 -5.70
N ASN A 2 23.15 -9.86 -4.88
CA ASN A 2 22.27 -9.38 -3.82
C ASN A 2 21.18 -8.51 -4.49
N ILE A 3 19.93 -8.94 -4.51
CA ILE A 3 18.79 -8.23 -5.13
C ILE A 3 18.58 -6.81 -4.58
N TRP A 4 19.27 -6.50 -3.49
CA TRP A 4 19.27 -5.19 -2.85
C TRP A 4 20.32 -4.23 -3.42
N GLN A 5 21.25 -4.72 -4.24
CA GLN A 5 22.28 -3.93 -4.91
C GLN A 5 22.00 -3.94 -6.41
N CYS A 6 21.19 -2.98 -6.85
CA CYS A 6 20.98 -2.73 -8.27
C CYS A 6 22.18 -1.91 -8.77
N GLU A 7 23.20 -2.60 -9.32
CA GLU A 7 24.43 -1.94 -9.81
C GLU A 7 24.19 -1.01 -11.01
N THR A 8 23.05 -1.18 -11.68
CA THR A 8 22.69 -0.39 -12.88
C THR A 8 21.85 0.85 -12.57
N ALA A 9 21.24 0.94 -11.39
CA ALA A 9 20.52 2.13 -10.98
C ALA A 9 21.51 3.16 -10.40
N PRO A 10 21.31 4.46 -10.65
CA PRO A 10 22.04 5.47 -9.89
C PRO A 10 21.84 5.18 -8.41
N ILE A 11 22.91 5.29 -7.60
CA ILE A 11 22.85 5.04 -6.16
C ILE A 11 21.63 5.76 -5.63
N PRO A 12 20.63 5.01 -5.18
CA PRO A 12 19.38 5.66 -4.89
C PRO A 12 19.53 6.44 -3.59
N PRO A 13 18.79 7.53 -3.48
CA PRO A 13 18.63 8.21 -2.21
C PRO A 13 18.06 7.33 -1.09
N CYS A 14 17.59 6.12 -1.41
CA CYS A 14 17.13 5.11 -0.46
C CYS A 14 18.17 4.64 0.57
N THR A 15 19.47 4.96 0.38
CA THR A 15 20.48 4.79 1.42
C THR A 15 20.44 5.90 2.46
N LEU A 16 19.76 7.00 2.16
CA LEU A 16 19.62 8.11 3.08
C LEU A 16 18.48 7.81 4.06
N ARG A 17 18.79 7.91 5.34
CA ARG A 17 17.81 7.87 6.41
C ARG A 17 18.00 9.09 7.30
N GLU A 18 16.90 9.66 7.70
CA GLU A 18 16.88 10.66 8.74
C GLU A 18 16.68 9.96 10.08
N LEU A 19 17.57 10.25 11.03
CA LEU A 19 17.54 9.69 12.38
C LEU A 19 17.28 10.85 13.34
N GLU A 20 16.14 10.83 13.99
CA GLU A 20 15.73 11.86 14.94
C GLU A 20 15.59 11.26 16.34
N PRO A 21 16.38 11.72 17.34
CA PRO A 21 16.19 11.26 18.71
C PRO A 21 14.88 11.80 19.28
N MET A 22 14.05 10.92 19.80
CA MET A 22 12.88 11.30 20.59
C MET A 22 13.32 11.70 22.01
N GLU A 23 12.50 12.49 22.68
CA GLU A 23 12.70 12.80 24.09
C GLU A 23 12.75 11.51 24.91
N GLY A 24 13.88 11.30 25.60
CA GLY A 24 14.13 10.10 26.38
C GLY A 24 13.53 10.16 27.78
N CYS A 25 13.41 9.00 28.41
CA CYS A 25 13.06 8.89 29.80
C CYS A 25 14.29 8.59 30.64
N ASN A 26 14.60 9.49 31.61
CA ASN A 26 15.66 9.28 32.57
C ASN A 26 15.09 8.63 33.81
N LEU A 27 15.67 7.50 34.22
CA LEU A 27 15.23 6.68 35.34
C LEU A 27 16.38 6.48 36.33
N VAL A 28 16.07 6.59 37.60
CA VAL A 28 16.98 6.17 38.69
C VAL A 28 16.40 4.91 39.30
N ILE A 29 17.14 3.81 39.28
CA ILE A 29 16.72 2.51 39.78
C ILE A 29 17.58 2.20 41.02
N PRO A 30 16.99 2.17 42.22
CA PRO A 30 17.74 1.86 43.46
C PRO A 30 18.39 0.48 43.40
N ALA A 31 19.48 0.33 44.16
CA ALA A 31 20.18 -0.96 44.29
C ALA A 31 19.24 -2.07 44.72
N GLY A 32 19.30 -3.22 44.05
CA GLY A 32 18.48 -4.41 44.33
C GLY A 32 17.01 -4.31 43.93
N ILE A 33 16.60 -3.28 43.21
CA ILE A 33 15.19 -3.06 42.82
C ILE A 33 14.96 -3.42 41.35
N THR A 34 13.79 -3.98 41.07
CA THR A 34 13.24 -4.11 39.71
C THR A 34 12.16 -3.07 39.49
N LEU A 35 12.37 -2.19 38.51
CA LEU A 35 11.42 -1.18 38.08
C LEU A 35 10.67 -1.66 36.83
N LYS A 36 9.34 -1.48 36.81
CA LYS A 36 8.50 -1.65 35.59
C LYS A 36 7.87 -0.33 35.23
N LYS A 37 7.95 0.04 33.96
CA LYS A 37 7.42 1.32 33.48
C LYS A 37 6.87 1.20 32.06
N LEU A 38 5.82 1.97 31.77
CA LEU A 38 5.28 2.20 30.44
C LEU A 38 5.66 3.60 29.99
N LEU A 39 6.32 3.72 28.84
CA LEU A 39 6.57 4.96 28.14
C LEU A 39 5.63 4.98 26.93
N ASN A 40 4.70 5.92 26.90
CA ASN A 40 3.65 6.00 25.90
C ASN A 40 3.96 7.15 24.94
N PHE A 41 3.90 6.88 23.63
CA PHE A 41 4.07 7.89 22.60
C PHE A 41 2.70 8.36 22.10
N ASP A 42 2.66 9.55 21.52
CA ASP A 42 1.45 10.14 20.91
C ASP A 42 1.08 9.48 19.58
N ARG A 43 2.08 8.94 18.87
CA ARG A 43 1.94 8.23 17.59
C ARG A 43 2.74 6.94 17.60
N ILE A 44 2.59 6.12 16.54
CA ILE A 44 3.45 4.98 16.26
C ILE A 44 4.64 5.45 15.42
N TYR A 45 5.83 5.12 15.85
CA TYR A 45 7.09 5.51 15.23
C TYR A 45 7.88 4.26 14.83
N ALA A 46 8.61 4.34 13.72
CA ALA A 46 9.66 3.39 13.39
C ALA A 46 11.01 3.91 13.90
N GLY A 47 11.80 3.07 14.57
CA GLY A 47 13.08 3.51 15.10
C GLY A 47 13.86 2.43 15.81
N TYR A 48 14.99 2.85 16.33
CA TYR A 48 15.96 2.02 17.06
C TYR A 48 15.97 2.38 18.54
N LEU A 49 16.03 1.37 19.41
CA LEU A 49 16.18 1.61 20.84
C LEU A 49 17.55 2.18 21.13
N HIS A 50 17.58 3.23 21.94
CA HIS A 50 18.80 3.84 22.45
C HIS A 50 18.78 3.86 23.97
N CYS A 51 19.80 3.30 24.59
CA CYS A 51 19.91 3.19 26.02
C CYS A 51 21.28 3.65 26.50
N LYS A 52 21.31 4.67 27.35
CA LYS A 52 22.51 5.06 28.10
C LYS A 52 22.39 4.58 29.54
N ALA A 53 23.42 3.91 30.01
CA ALA A 53 23.48 3.36 31.34
C ALA A 53 24.68 3.89 32.11
N GLN A 54 24.45 4.37 33.33
CA GLN A 54 25.48 4.64 34.33
C GLN A 54 25.27 3.68 35.49
N VAL A 55 26.14 2.66 35.60
CA VAL A 55 25.97 1.51 36.48
C VAL A 55 27.27 1.06 37.10
N SER A 56 27.22 0.61 38.34
CA SER A 56 28.40 0.12 39.08
C SER A 56 28.49 -1.41 39.13
N GLY A 57 27.58 -2.12 38.44
CA GLY A 57 27.47 -3.56 38.41
C GLY A 57 26.33 -4.00 37.51
N PRO A 58 25.88 -5.27 37.57
CA PRO A 58 24.90 -5.79 36.64
C PRO A 58 23.54 -5.07 36.71
N VAL A 59 23.08 -4.56 35.57
CA VAL A 59 21.73 -4.02 35.38
C VAL A 59 21.15 -4.62 34.11
N THR A 60 20.08 -5.38 34.24
CA THR A 60 19.37 -5.98 33.11
C THR A 60 18.15 -5.16 32.75
N ILE A 61 18.06 -4.79 31.48
CA ILE A 61 16.95 -4.02 30.90
C ILE A 61 16.25 -4.89 29.87
N LYS A 62 14.92 -5.02 29.98
CA LYS A 62 14.05 -5.61 28.97
C LYS A 62 13.10 -4.55 28.47
N VAL A 63 13.02 -4.40 27.17
CA VAL A 63 12.15 -3.43 26.51
C VAL A 63 11.28 -4.14 25.49
N TRP A 64 9.97 -4.02 25.65
CA TRP A 64 8.99 -4.46 24.64
C TRP A 64 8.52 -3.24 23.86
N CYS A 65 8.81 -3.24 22.56
CA CYS A 65 8.29 -2.25 21.62
C CYS A 65 6.91 -2.69 21.16
N ARG A 66 5.89 -1.91 21.42
CA ARG A 66 4.50 -2.24 21.10
C ARG A 66 3.82 -1.10 20.39
N GLU A 67 3.02 -1.39 19.38
CA GLU A 67 2.21 -0.37 18.70
C GLU A 67 1.04 0.06 19.59
N THR A 68 0.36 -0.91 20.18
CA THR A 68 -0.78 -0.73 21.08
C THR A 68 -0.60 -1.61 22.33
N THR A 69 -1.66 -2.28 22.77
CA THR A 69 -1.62 -3.23 23.89
C THR A 69 -1.17 -4.63 23.49
N GLU A 70 -1.15 -4.91 22.18
CA GLU A 70 -0.74 -6.22 21.63
C GLU A 70 0.75 -6.49 21.87
N PRO A 71 1.16 -7.78 21.93
CA PRO A 71 2.56 -8.12 22.03
C PRO A 71 3.38 -7.53 20.87
N GLY A 72 4.57 -7.04 21.19
CA GLY A 72 5.53 -6.51 20.24
C GLY A 72 6.88 -7.21 20.32
N SER A 73 7.86 -6.70 19.58
CA SER A 73 9.25 -7.16 19.66
C SER A 73 9.87 -6.84 21.04
N MET A 74 10.84 -7.62 21.46
CA MET A 74 11.49 -7.45 22.76
C MET A 74 13.00 -7.50 22.60
N GLU A 75 13.67 -6.49 23.15
CA GLU A 75 15.12 -6.48 23.32
C GLU A 75 15.50 -6.59 24.79
N GLN A 76 16.64 -7.24 25.05
CA GLN A 76 17.19 -7.38 26.39
C GLN A 76 18.69 -7.09 26.38
N TYR A 77 19.13 -6.25 27.34
CA TYR A 77 20.53 -5.92 27.54
C TYR A 77 20.91 -6.12 29.01
N THR A 78 22.20 -6.44 29.24
CA THR A 78 22.77 -6.44 30.60
C THR A 78 24.02 -5.59 30.59
N PHE A 79 23.99 -4.48 31.32
CA PHE A 79 25.11 -3.58 31.51
C PHE A 79 25.87 -3.99 32.78
N HIS A 80 27.20 -4.01 32.71
CA HIS A 80 28.08 -4.27 33.85
C HIS A 80 28.90 -3.05 34.24
N ARG A 81 28.88 -2.02 33.40
CA ARG A 81 29.57 -0.74 33.53
C ARG A 81 28.82 0.32 32.74
N ASP A 82 29.22 1.57 32.89
CA ASP A 82 28.70 2.66 32.05
C ASP A 82 28.87 2.34 30.59
N ASP A 83 27.78 2.50 29.83
CA ASP A 83 27.75 2.22 28.40
C ASP A 83 26.65 3.03 27.68
N ASP A 84 26.82 3.14 26.36
CA ASP A 84 25.88 3.80 25.45
C ASP A 84 25.53 2.79 24.34
N TYR A 85 24.32 2.28 24.33
CA TYR A 85 23.89 1.22 23.43
C TYR A 85 22.82 1.70 22.47
N LEU A 86 23.05 1.46 21.19
CA LEU A 86 22.06 1.62 20.12
C LEU A 86 21.65 0.25 19.59
N GLY A 87 20.35 -0.07 19.66
CA GLY A 87 19.77 -1.27 19.06
C GLY A 87 19.95 -1.28 17.54
N LEU A 88 20.06 -2.47 16.95
CA LEU A 88 20.23 -2.66 15.50
C LEU A 88 18.93 -3.07 14.81
N GLU A 89 17.91 -3.42 15.56
CA GLU A 89 16.61 -3.82 15.04
C GLU A 89 15.70 -2.59 14.88
N LEU A 90 15.06 -2.48 13.71
CA LEU A 90 14.02 -1.48 13.48
C LEU A 90 12.73 -1.93 14.16
N HIS A 91 12.24 -1.13 15.08
CA HIS A 91 10.99 -1.40 15.78
C HIS A 91 9.88 -0.46 15.33
N SER A 92 8.66 -0.97 15.39
CA SER A 92 7.43 -0.16 15.37
C SER A 92 6.92 0.02 16.81
N ALA A 93 6.83 1.26 17.28
CA ALA A 93 6.51 1.54 18.67
C ALA A 93 5.54 2.72 18.84
N GLY A 94 4.37 2.44 19.39
CA GLY A 94 3.45 3.42 19.99
C GLY A 94 3.62 3.52 21.51
N CYS A 95 4.35 2.56 22.11
CA CYS A 95 4.81 2.59 23.50
C CYS A 95 6.00 1.64 23.71
N LEU A 96 6.79 1.91 24.77
CA LEU A 96 7.80 1.01 25.29
C LEU A 96 7.37 0.50 26.67
N TRP A 97 7.27 -0.81 26.81
CA TRP A 97 7.11 -1.42 28.12
C TRP A 97 8.46 -1.90 28.62
N VAL A 98 8.87 -1.40 29.79
CA VAL A 98 10.25 -1.51 30.27
C VAL A 98 10.26 -2.23 31.62
N GLU A 99 11.15 -3.22 31.75
CA GLU A 99 11.51 -3.85 33.03
C GLU A 99 13.02 -3.70 33.22
N ILE A 100 13.43 -3.06 34.32
CA ILE A 100 14.83 -2.81 34.65
C ILE A 100 15.13 -3.45 36.01
N CYS A 101 16.02 -4.44 36.01
CA CYS A 101 16.49 -5.10 37.23
C CYS A 101 17.90 -4.60 37.56
N ASN A 102 18.04 -3.87 38.67
CA ASN A 102 19.33 -3.41 39.16
C ASN A 102 19.87 -4.38 40.22
N GLU A 103 20.81 -5.22 39.83
CA GLU A 103 21.53 -6.15 40.74
C GLU A 103 22.87 -5.55 41.23
N SER A 104 23.16 -4.29 40.84
CA SER A 104 24.37 -3.60 41.29
C SER A 104 24.27 -3.13 42.76
N PRO A 105 25.41 -2.87 43.41
CA PRO A 105 25.43 -2.41 44.81
C PRO A 105 25.03 -0.94 44.97
N GLN A 106 24.84 -0.18 43.86
CA GLN A 106 24.50 1.22 43.87
C GLN A 106 23.29 1.49 42.98
N ASP A 107 22.70 2.67 43.10
CA ASP A 107 21.64 3.14 42.20
C ASP A 107 22.17 3.23 40.77
N ALA A 108 21.35 2.79 39.84
CA ALA A 108 21.62 2.87 38.41
C ALA A 108 20.88 4.06 37.80
N GLN A 109 21.52 4.76 36.86
CA GLN A 109 20.89 5.79 36.05
C GLN A 109 20.76 5.29 34.63
N ILE A 110 19.52 5.20 34.15
CA ILE A 110 19.20 4.70 32.82
C ILE A 110 18.45 5.79 32.05
N SER A 111 18.98 6.16 30.89
CA SER A 111 18.27 6.97 29.89
C SER A 111 17.84 6.07 28.76
N LEU A 112 16.54 6.01 28.47
CA LEU A 112 15.97 5.19 27.41
C LEU A 112 15.20 6.10 26.45
N SER A 113 15.46 5.95 25.15
CA SER A 113 14.78 6.68 24.08
C SER A 113 14.60 5.81 22.84
N LEU A 114 13.78 6.27 21.91
CA LEU A 114 13.70 5.76 20.54
C LEU A 114 14.40 6.78 19.63
N ILE A 115 15.29 6.31 18.76
CA ILE A 115 15.81 7.10 17.64
C ILE A 115 14.98 6.73 16.43
N THR A 116 14.10 7.63 16.02
CA THR A 116 13.21 7.38 14.87
C THR A 116 13.99 7.34 13.57
N SER A 117 13.51 6.54 12.64
CA SER A 117 14.12 6.34 11.33
C SER A 117 13.06 6.43 10.24
N HIS A 118 13.32 7.23 9.22
CA HIS A 118 12.51 7.30 8.01
C HIS A 118 13.33 7.80 6.81
N TYR A 119 12.80 7.64 5.61
CA TYR A 119 13.36 8.27 4.42
C TYR A 119 13.26 9.80 4.57
N PRO A 120 14.32 10.57 4.24
CA PRO A 120 14.29 12.03 4.36
C PRO A 120 13.18 12.62 3.50
N VAL A 121 12.21 13.24 4.14
CA VAL A 121 11.02 13.77 3.46
C VAL A 121 10.38 14.87 4.28
N GLU A 122 9.97 15.94 3.60
CA GLU A 122 9.12 16.98 4.15
C GLU A 122 7.68 16.76 3.71
N ILE A 123 6.73 17.03 4.59
CA ILE A 123 5.31 17.08 4.22
C ILE A 123 5.10 18.39 3.46
N LEU A 124 5.00 18.29 2.13
CA LEU A 124 4.86 19.47 1.27
C LEU A 124 3.42 19.93 1.14
N ALA A 125 2.47 19.00 1.18
CA ALA A 125 1.07 19.27 0.87
C ALA A 125 0.13 18.73 1.94
N ARG A 126 -0.96 19.44 2.15
CA ARG A 126 -2.04 19.03 3.04
C ARG A 126 -3.39 19.26 2.39
N THR A 127 -4.29 18.36 2.70
CA THR A 127 -5.72 18.57 2.42
C THR A 127 -6.42 18.82 3.74
N ASN A 128 -7.09 19.97 3.84
CA ASN A 128 -7.91 20.34 4.99
C ASN A 128 -9.34 20.52 4.56
N THR A 129 -10.26 19.97 5.31
CA THR A 129 -11.69 20.02 5.02
C THR A 129 -12.48 20.57 6.20
N SER A 130 -13.74 20.89 5.98
CA SER A 130 -14.68 21.25 7.06
C SER A 130 -15.05 20.09 7.99
N ASP A 131 -14.53 18.89 7.74
CA ASP A 131 -14.77 17.70 8.56
C ASP A 131 -13.50 17.35 9.38
N PRO A 132 -13.48 17.64 10.70
CA PRO A 132 -12.28 17.44 11.52
C PRO A 132 -11.89 15.98 11.70
N GLU A 133 -12.85 15.03 11.69
CA GLU A 133 -12.50 13.60 11.79
C GLU A 133 -11.83 13.12 10.50
N LEU A 134 -12.28 13.61 9.34
CA LEU A 134 -11.64 13.28 8.06
C LEU A 134 -10.22 13.87 7.99
N ASN A 135 -10.02 15.10 8.52
CA ASN A 135 -8.69 15.69 8.63
C ASN A 135 -7.76 14.85 9.52
N GLN A 136 -8.28 14.30 10.62
CA GLN A 136 -7.53 13.39 11.49
C GLN A 136 -7.17 12.09 10.77
N VAL A 137 -8.07 11.53 9.95
CA VAL A 137 -7.78 10.37 9.10
C VAL A 137 -6.61 10.67 8.17
N LEU A 138 -6.64 11.81 7.45
CA LEU A 138 -5.57 12.20 6.53
C LEU A 138 -4.22 12.36 7.26
N ASP A 139 -4.21 13.02 8.41
CA ASP A 139 -3.00 13.22 9.20
C ASP A 139 -2.41 11.87 9.68
N THR A 140 -3.27 10.93 10.10
CA THR A 140 -2.84 9.58 10.49
C THR A 140 -2.29 8.79 9.31
N CYS A 141 -2.91 8.90 8.11
CA CYS A 141 -2.41 8.29 6.88
C CYS A 141 -1.00 8.79 6.53
N ILE A 142 -0.79 10.11 6.52
CA ILE A 142 0.49 10.74 6.16
C ILE A 142 1.58 10.37 7.19
N HIS A 143 1.23 10.36 8.48
CA HIS A 143 2.16 9.97 9.54
C HIS A 143 2.60 8.51 9.38
N THR A 144 1.66 7.57 9.17
CA THR A 144 1.99 6.15 8.98
C THR A 144 2.88 5.97 7.75
N LEU A 145 2.53 6.60 6.62
CA LEU A 145 3.33 6.56 5.41
C LEU A 145 4.77 7.05 5.65
N LYS A 146 4.96 8.15 6.40
CA LYS A 146 6.30 8.68 6.71
C LYS A 146 7.22 7.58 7.25
N TYR A 147 6.72 6.77 8.19
CA TYR A 147 7.51 5.74 8.87
C TYR A 147 7.57 4.40 8.14
N CYS A 148 6.68 4.13 7.17
CA CYS A 148 6.83 3.01 6.23
C CYS A 148 7.89 3.30 5.16
N ARG A 149 8.23 4.55 4.92
CA ARG A 149 9.30 4.96 3.99
C ARG A 149 10.66 4.89 4.70
N GLN A 150 11.40 3.82 4.44
CA GLN A 150 12.75 3.58 4.95
C GLN A 150 13.77 3.64 3.80
N SER A 151 14.70 2.69 3.69
CA SER A 151 15.56 2.53 2.51
C SER A 151 14.81 1.97 1.29
N ILE A 152 13.64 1.44 1.52
CA ILE A 152 12.59 1.01 0.58
C ILE A 152 11.27 1.37 1.23
N HIS A 153 10.16 1.27 0.49
CA HIS A 153 8.86 1.20 1.16
C HIS A 153 8.77 -0.12 1.93
N LEU A 154 8.12 -0.11 3.08
CA LEU A 154 7.78 -1.29 3.87
C LEU A 154 6.26 -1.40 3.90
N ASP A 155 5.75 -2.62 3.91
CA ASP A 155 4.36 -2.90 4.25
C ASP A 155 3.99 -2.26 5.59
N SER A 156 4.79 -2.55 6.59
CA SER A 156 4.78 -1.90 7.90
C SER A 156 6.14 -2.01 8.59
N PRO A 157 6.52 -1.07 9.47
CA PRO A 157 7.71 -1.20 10.30
C PRO A 157 7.65 -2.37 11.28
N ARG A 158 6.46 -2.88 11.60
CA ARG A 158 6.28 -4.03 12.49
C ARG A 158 6.61 -5.35 11.82
N HIS A 159 6.10 -5.59 10.62
CA HIS A 159 6.39 -6.81 9.86
C HIS A 159 7.74 -6.70 9.15
N CYS A 160 8.04 -5.51 8.62
CA CYS A 160 9.27 -5.22 7.90
C CYS A 160 9.51 -6.26 6.79
N GLU A 161 8.48 -6.54 5.99
CA GLU A 161 8.58 -7.49 4.88
C GLU A 161 9.53 -6.96 3.81
N LEU A 162 10.68 -7.61 3.69
CA LEU A 162 11.71 -7.26 2.70
C LEU A 162 11.43 -7.87 1.32
N LEU A 163 10.22 -8.33 1.08
CA LEU A 163 9.71 -8.77 -0.21
C LEU A 163 9.40 -7.56 -1.10
N ALA A 164 9.17 -7.80 -2.38
CA ALA A 164 8.70 -6.75 -3.27
C ALA A 164 7.17 -6.63 -3.13
N CYS A 165 6.69 -6.00 -2.05
CA CYS A 165 5.27 -5.83 -1.73
C CYS A 165 4.67 -4.70 -2.57
N THR A 166 4.61 -4.88 -3.88
CA THR A 166 4.16 -3.84 -4.81
C THR A 166 2.68 -3.49 -4.69
N GLY A 167 1.88 -4.34 -4.04
CA GLY A 167 0.51 -3.98 -3.65
C GLY A 167 0.49 -2.83 -2.67
N ASP A 168 1.36 -2.88 -1.66
CA ASP A 168 1.58 -1.84 -0.65
C ASP A 168 2.26 -0.62 -1.28
N TYR A 169 3.42 -0.83 -1.90
CA TYR A 169 4.25 0.23 -2.49
C TYR A 169 3.51 1.08 -3.52
N TYR A 170 2.54 0.51 -4.24
CA TYR A 170 1.76 1.24 -5.21
C TYR A 170 0.81 2.25 -4.53
N ILE A 171 0.12 1.84 -3.48
CA ILE A 171 -0.75 2.75 -2.70
C ILE A 171 0.11 3.83 -2.04
N GLU A 172 1.22 3.43 -1.41
CA GLU A 172 2.17 4.35 -0.80
C GLU A 172 2.78 5.34 -1.79
N THR A 173 2.99 4.91 -3.04
CA THR A 173 3.44 5.79 -4.13
C THR A 173 2.42 6.88 -4.44
N LEU A 174 1.14 6.53 -4.52
CA LEU A 174 0.07 7.52 -4.76
C LEU A 174 -0.06 8.47 -3.56
N MET A 175 -0.03 7.94 -2.34
CA MET A 175 -0.01 8.78 -1.13
C MET A 175 1.19 9.73 -1.11
N THR A 176 2.37 9.23 -1.50
CA THR A 176 3.61 10.01 -1.59
C THR A 176 3.47 11.17 -2.58
N ALA A 177 2.86 10.91 -3.74
CA ALA A 177 2.65 11.94 -4.75
C ALA A 177 1.80 13.11 -4.24
N PHE A 178 0.77 12.82 -3.45
CA PHE A 178 -0.16 13.81 -2.93
C PHE A 178 0.24 14.46 -1.59
N SER A 179 1.23 13.89 -0.89
CA SER A 179 1.65 14.39 0.43
C SER A 179 3.06 14.96 0.42
N PHE A 180 3.99 14.27 -0.21
CA PHE A 180 5.42 14.59 -0.17
C PHE A 180 5.97 15.10 -1.52
N GLY A 181 5.37 14.68 -2.64
CA GLY A 181 5.84 15.03 -3.98
C GLY A 181 7.18 14.40 -4.38
N ASP A 182 7.85 13.69 -3.48
CA ASP A 182 9.15 13.04 -3.71
C ASP A 182 8.98 11.56 -4.07
N LEU A 183 8.99 11.26 -5.36
CA LEU A 183 8.80 9.91 -5.91
C LEU A 183 10.11 9.14 -6.17
N ARG A 184 11.26 9.63 -5.70
CA ARG A 184 12.56 8.96 -5.93
C ARG A 184 12.60 7.57 -5.31
N LEU A 185 12.05 7.39 -4.11
CA LEU A 185 11.95 6.08 -3.47
C LEU A 185 11.01 5.14 -4.25
N SER A 186 9.87 5.64 -4.71
CA SER A 186 8.94 4.88 -5.57
C SER A 186 9.57 4.44 -6.89
N ALA A 187 10.31 5.33 -7.55
CA ALA A 187 11.04 5.00 -8.77
C ALA A 187 12.15 3.96 -8.52
N PHE A 188 12.79 4.02 -7.35
CA PHE A 188 13.75 3.00 -6.92
C PHE A 188 13.08 1.64 -6.72
N ASP A 189 11.96 1.56 -6.02
CA ASP A 189 11.25 0.30 -5.80
C ASP A 189 10.75 -0.32 -7.10
N VAL A 190 10.32 0.50 -8.07
CA VAL A 190 9.98 0.03 -9.42
C VAL A 190 11.19 -0.63 -10.11
N ARG A 191 12.37 0.03 -10.09
CA ARG A 191 13.60 -0.51 -10.69
C ARG A 191 14.09 -1.77 -9.96
N ARG A 192 14.08 -1.75 -8.62
CA ARG A 192 14.45 -2.90 -7.79
C ARG A 192 13.57 -4.12 -8.09
N THR A 193 12.27 -3.89 -8.23
CA THR A 193 11.33 -4.96 -8.59
C THR A 193 11.58 -5.45 -10.03
N ALA A 194 11.93 -4.58 -10.96
CA ALA A 194 12.34 -4.97 -12.31
C ALA A 194 13.54 -5.93 -12.29
N GLU A 195 14.57 -5.65 -11.47
CA GLU A 195 15.73 -6.55 -11.30
C GLU A 195 15.30 -7.90 -10.70
N LEU A 196 14.41 -7.90 -9.72
CA LEU A 196 13.86 -9.14 -9.17
C LEU A 196 13.14 -9.97 -10.24
N LEU A 197 12.32 -9.33 -11.08
CA LEU A 197 11.59 -9.99 -12.17
C LEU A 197 12.55 -10.57 -13.22
N ARG A 198 13.62 -9.86 -13.59
CA ARG A 198 14.68 -10.40 -14.46
C ARG A 198 15.35 -11.62 -13.85
N TYR A 199 15.77 -11.50 -12.60
CA TYR A 199 16.48 -12.58 -11.89
C TYR A 199 15.60 -13.83 -11.70
N ARG A 200 14.30 -13.67 -11.47
CA ARG A 200 13.35 -14.77 -11.22
C ARG A 200 12.52 -15.16 -12.44
N ASP A 201 12.94 -14.74 -13.62
CA ASP A 201 12.27 -15.09 -14.87
C ASP A 201 10.76 -14.76 -14.86
N GLY A 202 10.44 -13.53 -14.46
CA GLY A 202 9.07 -13.00 -14.41
C GLY A 202 8.23 -13.44 -13.22
N ARG A 203 8.84 -14.00 -12.16
CA ARG A 203 8.13 -14.49 -10.97
C ARG A 203 8.41 -13.63 -9.75
N MET A 204 7.40 -13.45 -8.92
CA MET A 204 7.51 -12.89 -7.58
C MET A 204 6.86 -13.83 -6.58
N PHE A 205 7.13 -13.63 -5.29
CA PHE A 205 6.46 -14.39 -4.23
C PHE A 205 4.93 -14.20 -4.31
N HIS A 206 4.47 -12.95 -4.40
CA HIS A 206 3.06 -12.63 -4.59
C HIS A 206 2.72 -12.53 -6.09
N THR A 207 1.95 -13.49 -6.62
CA THR A 207 1.59 -13.54 -8.04
C THR A 207 0.84 -12.28 -8.49
N THR A 208 -0.13 -11.81 -7.71
CA THR A 208 -0.91 -10.59 -8.02
C THR A 208 -0.08 -9.32 -7.98
N TYR A 209 0.87 -9.23 -7.05
CA TYR A 209 1.73 -8.07 -6.89
C TYR A 209 2.65 -7.85 -8.10
N SER A 210 3.11 -8.92 -8.74
CA SER A 210 3.89 -8.77 -9.98
C SER A 210 3.13 -8.06 -11.10
N LEU A 211 1.81 -8.23 -11.15
CA LEU A 211 0.93 -7.55 -12.12
C LEU A 211 0.61 -6.11 -11.69
N ILE A 212 0.50 -5.86 -10.38
CA ILE A 212 0.33 -4.51 -9.83
C ILE A 212 1.57 -3.65 -10.08
N TRP A 213 2.77 -4.25 -10.09
CA TRP A 213 4.00 -3.55 -10.48
C TRP A 213 3.89 -2.87 -11.84
N VAL A 214 3.17 -3.44 -12.79
CA VAL A 214 2.97 -2.83 -14.13
C VAL A 214 2.17 -1.53 -14.03
N GLN A 215 1.17 -1.48 -13.13
CA GLN A 215 0.41 -0.26 -12.85
C GLN A 215 1.30 0.78 -12.17
N MET A 216 2.06 0.36 -11.16
CA MET A 216 2.99 1.22 -10.43
C MET A 216 4.04 1.83 -11.38
N LEU A 217 4.64 1.03 -12.27
CA LEU A 217 5.60 1.50 -13.28
C LEU A 217 5.01 2.62 -14.16
N ARG A 218 3.80 2.40 -14.70
CA ARG A 218 3.11 3.38 -15.53
C ARG A 218 2.80 4.66 -14.74
N ASP A 219 2.31 4.54 -13.50
CA ASP A 219 1.85 5.68 -12.73
C ASP A 219 3.02 6.50 -12.17
N VAL A 220 4.12 5.89 -11.77
CA VAL A 220 5.35 6.64 -11.41
C VAL A 220 5.85 7.44 -12.62
N TYR A 221 5.85 6.85 -13.82
CA TYR A 221 6.16 7.60 -15.04
C TYR A 221 5.16 8.75 -15.28
N TRP A 222 3.86 8.48 -15.10
CA TRP A 222 2.81 9.48 -15.36
C TRP A 222 2.91 10.68 -14.41
N LEU A 223 3.27 10.42 -13.17
CA LEU A 223 3.45 11.44 -12.13
C LEU A 223 4.76 12.22 -12.29
N THR A 224 5.84 11.57 -12.74
CA THR A 224 7.17 12.20 -12.79
C THR A 224 7.55 12.74 -14.18
N GLY A 225 7.04 12.12 -15.25
CA GLY A 225 7.49 12.35 -16.63
C GLY A 225 8.86 11.75 -16.93
N GLU A 226 9.42 10.89 -16.05
CA GLU A 226 10.75 10.29 -16.19
C GLU A 226 10.73 9.12 -17.18
N GLN A 227 10.93 9.40 -18.48
CA GLN A 227 10.89 8.38 -19.53
C GLN A 227 11.97 7.29 -19.36
N ALA A 228 13.11 7.63 -18.76
CA ALA A 228 14.16 6.66 -18.45
C ALA A 228 13.65 5.48 -17.63
N LEU A 229 12.69 5.70 -16.72
CA LEU A 229 12.08 4.65 -15.91
C LEU A 229 11.43 3.54 -16.77
N LEU A 230 10.71 3.93 -17.83
CA LEU A 230 10.09 2.97 -18.75
C LEU A 230 11.16 2.19 -19.53
N THR A 231 12.20 2.89 -19.99
CA THR A 231 13.33 2.28 -20.73
C THR A 231 14.09 1.28 -19.85
N ASP A 232 14.36 1.65 -18.59
CA ASP A 232 15.08 0.80 -17.64
C ASP A 232 14.30 -0.48 -17.28
N CYS A 233 12.97 -0.44 -17.37
CA CYS A 233 12.10 -1.55 -16.93
C CYS A 233 11.47 -2.36 -18.07
N GLN A 234 11.64 -1.98 -19.34
CA GLN A 234 10.92 -2.59 -20.47
C GLN A 234 11.18 -4.07 -20.69
N ASP A 235 12.40 -4.54 -20.47
CA ASP A 235 12.75 -5.96 -20.59
C ASP A 235 12.17 -6.78 -19.43
N ALA A 236 12.17 -6.26 -18.20
CA ALA A 236 11.51 -6.91 -17.07
C ALA A 236 9.99 -7.02 -17.30
N LEU A 237 9.36 -5.99 -17.88
CA LEU A 237 7.96 -6.02 -18.29
C LEU A 237 7.73 -7.14 -19.32
N THR A 238 8.61 -7.26 -20.30
CA THR A 238 8.52 -8.31 -21.32
C THR A 238 8.64 -9.70 -20.70
N VAL A 239 9.65 -9.92 -19.84
CA VAL A 239 9.87 -11.19 -19.15
C VAL A 239 8.66 -11.57 -18.28
N LEU A 240 8.10 -10.61 -17.53
CA LEU A 240 6.91 -10.82 -16.74
C LEU A 240 5.71 -11.27 -17.60
N LEU A 241 5.39 -10.52 -18.66
CA LEU A 241 4.23 -10.81 -19.49
C LEU A 241 4.38 -12.09 -20.30
N ASP A 242 5.59 -12.44 -20.72
CA ASP A 242 5.86 -13.71 -21.39
C ASP A 242 5.74 -14.88 -20.43
N ARG A 243 6.14 -14.72 -19.17
CA ARG A 243 5.91 -15.70 -18.12
C ARG A 243 4.41 -15.92 -17.89
N PHE A 244 3.65 -14.86 -17.71
CA PHE A 244 2.20 -14.96 -17.50
C PHE A 244 1.47 -15.56 -18.69
N HIS A 245 1.97 -15.38 -19.91
CA HIS A 245 1.41 -16.01 -21.11
C HIS A 245 1.51 -17.53 -21.09
N THR A 246 2.37 -18.12 -20.28
CA THR A 246 2.51 -19.58 -20.13
C THR A 246 1.55 -20.20 -19.12
N TYR A 247 0.84 -19.40 -18.32
CA TYR A 247 -0.01 -19.90 -17.23
C TYR A 247 -1.45 -20.28 -17.62
N PRO A 248 -2.11 -19.65 -18.64
CA PRO A 248 -3.46 -20.01 -19.02
C PRO A 248 -3.56 -21.48 -19.40
N GLY A 249 -4.60 -22.16 -18.88
CA GLY A 249 -4.94 -23.52 -19.20
C GLY A 249 -5.79 -23.63 -20.47
N GLU A 250 -6.43 -24.80 -20.67
CA GLU A 250 -7.28 -25.07 -21.84
C GLU A 250 -8.46 -24.09 -21.95
N ASN A 251 -8.94 -23.56 -20.82
CA ASN A 251 -10.03 -22.57 -20.77
C ASN A 251 -9.54 -21.14 -21.13
N GLY A 252 -8.26 -20.94 -21.40
CA GLY A 252 -7.69 -19.64 -21.74
C GLY A 252 -7.54 -18.67 -20.56
N ILE A 253 -7.80 -19.12 -19.33
CA ILE A 253 -7.62 -18.38 -18.08
C ILE A 253 -6.52 -19.01 -17.23
N ILE A 254 -5.95 -18.21 -16.33
CA ILE A 254 -4.97 -18.70 -15.34
C ILE A 254 -5.75 -19.40 -14.22
N GLU A 255 -5.57 -20.72 -14.12
CA GLU A 255 -6.25 -21.54 -13.13
C GLU A 255 -5.34 -21.98 -11.98
N ASN A 256 -4.06 -22.18 -12.26
CA ASN A 256 -3.07 -22.71 -11.32
C ASN A 256 -1.78 -21.86 -11.36
N PRO A 257 -1.74 -20.68 -10.73
CA PRO A 257 -0.49 -19.92 -10.61
C PRO A 257 0.50 -20.71 -9.73
N PRO A 258 1.82 -20.67 -10.04
CA PRO A 258 2.81 -21.46 -9.31
C PRO A 258 3.23 -20.84 -7.97
N ASP A 259 2.90 -19.57 -7.73
CA ASP A 259 3.35 -18.81 -6.57
C ASP A 259 2.18 -18.39 -5.69
N TYR A 260 2.49 -17.84 -4.52
CA TYR A 260 1.52 -17.35 -3.56
C TYR A 260 0.57 -16.32 -4.18
N MET A 261 -0.71 -16.42 -3.84
CA MET A 261 -1.75 -15.52 -4.35
C MET A 261 -2.46 -14.81 -3.20
N PHE A 262 -2.22 -13.53 -3.07
CA PHE A 262 -2.93 -12.65 -2.14
C PHE A 262 -4.01 -11.84 -2.88
N ILE A 263 -5.20 -11.77 -2.32
CA ILE A 263 -6.30 -10.94 -2.84
C ILE A 263 -6.72 -9.88 -1.82
N ASP A 264 -7.08 -10.29 -0.60
CA ASP A 264 -7.48 -9.39 0.48
C ASP A 264 -7.56 -10.15 1.81
N TRP A 265 -7.58 -9.46 2.94
CA TRP A 265 -7.77 -10.02 4.27
C TRP A 265 -9.24 -10.32 4.57
N LEU A 266 -9.78 -11.33 3.94
CA LEU A 266 -11.17 -11.79 4.14
C LEU A 266 -11.23 -13.30 4.30
N VAL A 267 -12.25 -13.77 5.05
CA VAL A 267 -12.47 -15.18 5.33
C VAL A 267 -13.93 -15.56 5.03
N PRO A 268 -14.35 -15.53 3.75
CA PRO A 268 -15.71 -15.94 3.40
C PRO A 268 -15.93 -17.43 3.70
N ASP A 269 -16.96 -17.75 4.47
CA ASP A 269 -17.30 -19.11 4.89
C ASP A 269 -16.12 -19.86 5.57
N GLY A 270 -15.23 -19.16 6.28
CA GLY A 270 -14.05 -19.74 6.92
C GLY A 270 -12.89 -20.03 5.96
N ILE A 271 -12.93 -19.54 4.72
CA ILE A 271 -11.89 -19.75 3.71
C ILE A 271 -11.18 -18.42 3.45
N SER A 272 -9.88 -18.38 3.68
CA SER A 272 -9.07 -17.15 3.56
C SER A 272 -8.86 -16.73 2.11
N MET A 273 -9.13 -15.45 1.79
CA MET A 273 -8.72 -14.81 0.53
C MET A 273 -7.26 -14.33 0.54
N HIS A 274 -6.58 -14.49 1.65
CA HIS A 274 -5.13 -14.36 1.73
C HIS A 274 -4.43 -15.53 1.02
N HIS A 275 -5.08 -16.69 0.98
CA HIS A 275 -4.57 -17.90 0.36
C HIS A 275 -5.72 -18.67 -0.28
N PRO A 276 -6.41 -18.05 -1.26
CA PRO A 276 -7.70 -18.55 -1.67
C PRO A 276 -7.61 -19.88 -2.43
N PRO A 277 -8.60 -20.78 -2.24
CA PRO A 277 -8.82 -21.87 -3.17
C PRO A 277 -9.21 -21.31 -4.55
N LYS A 278 -9.13 -22.12 -5.59
CA LYS A 278 -9.40 -21.69 -6.98
C LYS A 278 -10.79 -21.11 -7.20
N ALA A 279 -11.77 -21.55 -6.42
CA ALA A 279 -13.11 -20.96 -6.45
C ALA A 279 -13.18 -19.53 -5.86
N LEU A 280 -12.07 -19.04 -5.29
CA LEU A 280 -11.91 -17.68 -4.77
C LEU A 280 -10.67 -17.02 -5.37
N GLY A 281 -10.76 -15.77 -5.80
CA GLY A 281 -9.63 -14.98 -6.26
C GLY A 281 -9.05 -15.30 -7.64
N GLN A 282 -9.47 -16.39 -8.29
CA GLN A 282 -9.01 -16.75 -9.64
C GLN A 282 -9.43 -15.69 -10.66
N THR A 283 -10.66 -15.17 -10.55
CA THR A 283 -11.16 -14.08 -11.40
C THR A 283 -10.38 -12.80 -11.16
N CYS A 284 -10.07 -12.47 -9.90
CA CYS A 284 -9.23 -11.31 -9.56
C CYS A 284 -7.85 -11.41 -10.22
N LEU A 285 -7.19 -12.58 -10.15
CA LEU A 285 -5.89 -12.80 -10.80
C LEU A 285 -5.94 -12.56 -12.31
N ASN A 286 -6.98 -13.11 -12.98
CA ASN A 286 -7.13 -12.93 -14.42
C ASN A 286 -7.45 -11.49 -14.81
N LEU A 287 -8.19 -10.75 -13.98
CA LEU A 287 -8.44 -9.32 -14.17
C LEU A 287 -7.19 -8.48 -13.92
N TYR A 288 -6.36 -8.80 -12.93
CA TYR A 288 -5.04 -8.18 -12.78
C TYR A 288 -4.16 -8.41 -14.02
N TYR A 289 -4.16 -9.62 -14.56
CA TYR A 289 -3.41 -9.91 -15.80
C TYR A 289 -3.97 -9.14 -17.00
N TYR A 290 -5.29 -9.07 -17.14
CA TYR A 290 -5.95 -8.25 -18.16
C TYR A 290 -5.53 -6.76 -18.03
N GLY A 291 -5.56 -6.21 -16.82
CA GLY A 291 -5.13 -4.85 -16.54
C GLY A 291 -3.66 -4.61 -16.83
N ALA A 292 -2.79 -5.56 -16.48
CA ALA A 292 -1.36 -5.47 -16.78
C ALA A 292 -1.09 -5.46 -18.29
N LEU A 293 -1.79 -6.29 -19.08
CA LEU A 293 -1.70 -6.27 -20.54
C LEU A 293 -2.16 -4.92 -21.11
N LYS A 294 -3.29 -4.39 -20.62
CA LYS A 294 -3.84 -3.10 -21.04
C LYS A 294 -2.86 -1.95 -20.77
N THR A 295 -2.24 -1.96 -19.59
CA THR A 295 -1.23 -0.96 -19.21
C THR A 295 0.07 -1.13 -20.00
N ALA A 296 0.48 -2.36 -20.26
CA ALA A 296 1.66 -2.64 -21.08
C ALA A 296 1.51 -2.15 -22.52
N VAL A 297 0.31 -2.22 -23.13
CA VAL A 297 0.05 -1.60 -24.44
C VAL A 297 0.44 -0.12 -24.41
N GLN A 298 -0.03 0.63 -23.41
CA GLN A 298 0.30 2.06 -23.26
C GLN A 298 1.82 2.28 -23.10
N ILE A 299 2.48 1.47 -22.27
CA ILE A 299 3.93 1.58 -22.03
C ILE A 299 4.70 1.31 -23.34
N TYR A 300 4.37 0.25 -24.08
CA TYR A 300 5.06 -0.08 -25.33
C TYR A 300 4.80 0.97 -26.43
N GLU A 301 3.60 1.55 -26.50
CA GLU A 301 3.31 2.67 -27.39
C GLU A 301 4.18 3.90 -27.06
N LEU A 302 4.31 4.26 -25.78
CA LEU A 302 5.19 5.34 -25.31
C LEU A 302 6.67 5.08 -25.63
N LEU A 303 7.08 3.82 -25.66
CA LEU A 303 8.44 3.40 -26.04
C LEU A 303 8.63 3.23 -27.57
N GLY A 304 7.58 3.44 -28.38
CA GLY A 304 7.62 3.24 -29.83
C GLY A 304 7.73 1.77 -30.27
N GLN A 305 7.36 0.82 -29.38
CA GLN A 305 7.45 -0.62 -29.62
C GLN A 305 6.11 -1.21 -30.07
N SER A 306 5.64 -0.81 -31.26
CA SER A 306 4.31 -1.19 -31.78
C SER A 306 4.08 -2.70 -31.84
N ALA A 307 5.07 -3.49 -32.26
CA ALA A 307 4.93 -4.94 -32.32
C ALA A 307 4.66 -5.59 -30.94
N MET A 308 5.23 -5.02 -29.86
CA MET A 308 4.97 -5.47 -28.50
C MET A 308 3.59 -5.03 -28.02
N ALA A 309 3.18 -3.81 -28.35
CA ALA A 309 1.83 -3.31 -28.08
C ALA A 309 0.76 -4.17 -28.77
N ASP A 310 0.95 -4.50 -30.06
CA ASP A 310 0.06 -5.38 -30.82
C ASP A 310 -0.05 -6.76 -30.19
N ARG A 311 1.07 -7.36 -29.76
CA ARG A 311 1.10 -8.66 -29.08
C ARG A 311 0.32 -8.63 -27.76
N CYS A 312 0.48 -7.58 -26.97
CA CYS A 312 -0.28 -7.40 -25.72
C CYS A 312 -1.77 -7.20 -26.01
N THR A 313 -2.13 -6.43 -27.02
CA THR A 313 -3.52 -6.22 -27.47
C THR A 313 -4.19 -7.52 -27.88
N GLN A 314 -3.49 -8.36 -28.64
CA GLN A 314 -4.00 -9.67 -29.05
C GLN A 314 -4.23 -10.60 -27.84
N ARG A 315 -3.25 -10.69 -26.92
CA ARG A 315 -3.36 -11.48 -25.68
C ARG A 315 -4.49 -10.97 -24.80
N MET A 316 -4.65 -9.66 -24.67
CA MET A 316 -5.71 -9.01 -23.92
C MET A 316 -7.10 -9.37 -24.48
N ALA A 317 -7.27 -9.34 -25.80
CA ALA A 317 -8.53 -9.70 -26.45
C ALA A 317 -8.89 -11.18 -26.22
N GLN A 318 -7.92 -12.09 -26.32
CA GLN A 318 -8.11 -13.51 -26.02
C GLN A 318 -8.51 -13.74 -24.57
N LEU A 319 -7.80 -13.10 -23.63
CA LEU A 319 -8.09 -13.19 -22.20
C LEU A 319 -9.45 -12.60 -21.85
N HIS A 320 -9.84 -11.47 -22.46
CA HIS A 320 -11.16 -10.86 -22.28
C HIS A 320 -12.28 -11.85 -22.68
N GLN A 321 -12.13 -12.51 -23.82
CA GLN A 321 -13.10 -13.53 -24.27
C GLN A 321 -13.15 -14.71 -23.30
N ALA A 322 -12.01 -15.20 -22.83
CA ALA A 322 -11.93 -16.32 -21.91
C ALA A 322 -12.54 -15.99 -20.54
N ILE A 323 -12.27 -14.82 -19.97
CA ILE A 323 -12.86 -14.33 -18.73
C ILE A 323 -14.38 -14.20 -18.88
N SER A 324 -14.86 -13.58 -19.97
CA SER A 324 -16.29 -13.39 -20.22
C SER A 324 -17.04 -14.72 -20.32
N HIS A 325 -16.43 -15.72 -20.94
CA HIS A 325 -17.04 -17.03 -21.12
C HIS A 325 -17.05 -17.86 -19.84
N ASN A 326 -15.94 -17.87 -19.10
CA ASN A 326 -15.74 -18.80 -17.99
C ASN A 326 -16.09 -18.24 -16.61
N LEU A 327 -16.01 -16.91 -16.41
CA LEU A 327 -16.02 -16.29 -15.08
C LEU A 327 -17.12 -15.23 -14.90
N TYR A 328 -17.90 -14.92 -15.93
CA TYR A 328 -19.00 -13.97 -15.87
C TYR A 328 -20.34 -14.69 -15.93
N ASP A 329 -21.21 -14.39 -14.97
CA ASP A 329 -22.59 -14.88 -14.93
C ASP A 329 -23.52 -13.85 -15.59
N SER A 330 -23.97 -14.14 -16.80
CA SER A 330 -24.80 -13.24 -17.59
C SER A 330 -26.22 -13.06 -17.02
N GLU A 331 -26.74 -14.04 -16.27
CA GLU A 331 -28.06 -13.92 -15.63
C GLU A 331 -27.99 -12.97 -14.42
N ARG A 332 -26.94 -13.11 -13.61
CA ARG A 332 -26.68 -12.22 -12.48
C ARG A 332 -26.00 -10.94 -12.88
N GLN A 333 -25.41 -10.85 -14.06
CA GLN A 333 -24.56 -9.75 -14.51
C GLN A 333 -23.43 -9.42 -13.51
N LEU A 334 -22.80 -10.46 -12.98
CA LEU A 334 -21.70 -10.37 -12.01
C LEU A 334 -20.60 -11.36 -12.38
N PHE A 335 -19.37 -10.99 -12.05
CA PHE A 335 -18.28 -11.95 -11.99
C PHE A 335 -18.38 -12.77 -10.71
N PHE A 336 -18.14 -14.06 -10.81
CA PHE A 336 -17.90 -14.92 -9.66
C PHE A 336 -16.40 -15.17 -9.49
N GLU A 337 -15.98 -15.56 -8.28
CA GLU A 337 -14.57 -15.49 -7.87
C GLU A 337 -13.66 -16.53 -8.53
N GLY A 338 -14.18 -17.61 -9.08
CA GLY A 338 -13.38 -18.58 -9.82
C GLY A 338 -14.06 -19.90 -10.07
N LEU A 339 -13.41 -20.73 -10.89
CA LEU A 339 -13.81 -22.12 -11.19
C LEU A 339 -13.29 -23.07 -10.12
N ASN A 340 -14.03 -24.13 -9.81
CA ASN A 340 -13.57 -25.20 -8.94
C ASN A 340 -12.71 -26.21 -9.72
N THR A 341 -11.62 -25.75 -10.29
CA THR A 341 -10.68 -26.57 -11.05
C THR A 341 -9.81 -27.41 -10.09
N PRO A 342 -9.57 -28.69 -10.34
CA PRO A 342 -8.67 -29.51 -9.52
C PRO A 342 -7.27 -28.90 -9.41
N THR A 343 -6.72 -28.90 -8.21
CA THR A 343 -5.33 -28.47 -7.97
C THR A 343 -4.38 -29.50 -8.57
N ARG A 344 -3.38 -29.04 -9.31
CA ARG A 344 -2.31 -29.92 -9.83
C ARG A 344 -1.56 -30.56 -8.66
N GLU A 345 -1.13 -31.81 -8.81
CA GLU A 345 -0.45 -32.57 -7.76
C GLU A 345 0.84 -31.89 -7.26
N ASP A 346 1.57 -31.25 -8.17
CA ASP A 346 2.81 -30.52 -7.84
C ASP A 346 2.60 -29.22 -7.04
N LEU A 347 1.34 -28.75 -6.95
CA LEU A 347 0.96 -27.55 -6.18
C LEU A 347 0.22 -27.89 -4.88
N ILE A 348 -0.12 -29.16 -4.64
CA ILE A 348 -0.76 -29.58 -3.38
C ILE A 348 0.23 -29.37 -2.22
N GLY A 349 -0.23 -28.69 -1.16
CA GLY A 349 0.57 -28.35 -0.01
C GLY A 349 1.51 -27.16 -0.19
N GLN A 350 1.54 -26.59 -1.40
CA GLN A 350 2.15 -25.30 -1.64
C GLN A 350 1.10 -24.20 -1.52
N TRP A 351 0.92 -23.26 -1.21
CA TRP A 351 0.04 -22.10 -1.19
C TRP A 351 -1.41 -22.28 -1.72
N MET A 352 -1.73 -23.33 -2.45
CA MET A 352 -3.06 -23.56 -2.99
C MET A 352 -3.88 -24.46 -2.06
N PRO A 353 -4.90 -23.95 -1.35
CA PRO A 353 -5.75 -24.73 -0.48
C PRO A 353 -6.65 -25.69 -1.27
N GLN A 354 -7.41 -26.51 -0.53
CA GLN A 354 -8.31 -27.50 -1.12
C GLN A 354 -9.40 -26.85 -1.99
N ASN A 355 -9.84 -27.59 -3.00
CA ASN A 355 -10.93 -27.17 -3.88
C ASN A 355 -12.26 -27.10 -3.12
N VAL A 356 -13.10 -26.14 -3.50
CA VAL A 356 -14.48 -26.00 -3.01
C VAL A 356 -15.44 -25.95 -4.20
N SER A 357 -16.61 -26.54 -4.08
CA SER A 357 -17.60 -26.64 -5.17
C SER A 357 -18.55 -25.44 -5.26
N LYS A 358 -18.59 -24.57 -4.26
CA LYS A 358 -19.49 -23.42 -4.21
C LYS A 358 -18.98 -22.30 -5.11
N ARG A 359 -19.86 -21.65 -5.89
CA ARG A 359 -19.56 -20.36 -6.54
C ARG A 359 -19.72 -19.23 -5.54
N TYR A 360 -18.69 -18.38 -5.47
CA TYR A 360 -18.68 -17.18 -4.65
C TYR A 360 -18.87 -15.94 -5.52
N TYR A 361 -19.75 -15.03 -5.09
CA TYR A 361 -19.92 -13.71 -5.68
C TYR A 361 -19.50 -12.70 -4.62
N ARG A 362 -18.50 -11.88 -4.96
CA ARG A 362 -17.91 -10.89 -4.06
C ARG A 362 -17.73 -9.57 -4.79
N LYS A 363 -17.57 -8.49 -4.04
CA LYS A 363 -17.26 -7.16 -4.60
C LYS A 363 -15.94 -7.16 -5.37
N HIS A 364 -14.93 -7.91 -4.95
CA HIS A 364 -13.53 -7.86 -5.41
C HIS A 364 -13.36 -8.01 -6.93
N ALA A 365 -13.80 -9.10 -7.51
CA ALA A 365 -13.70 -9.32 -8.95
C ALA A 365 -14.45 -8.24 -9.75
N ASN A 366 -15.61 -7.82 -9.27
CA ASN A 366 -16.44 -6.82 -9.93
C ASN A 366 -15.83 -5.41 -9.85
N ILE A 367 -15.16 -5.08 -8.72
CA ILE A 367 -14.38 -3.85 -8.57
C ILE A 367 -13.24 -3.83 -9.58
N LEU A 368 -12.45 -4.91 -9.68
CA LEU A 368 -11.32 -4.97 -10.62
C LEU A 368 -11.77 -4.89 -12.08
N ALA A 369 -12.91 -5.51 -12.43
CA ALA A 369 -13.48 -5.38 -13.77
C ALA A 369 -13.79 -3.91 -14.10
N ALA A 370 -14.37 -3.16 -13.18
CA ALA A 370 -14.65 -1.74 -13.36
C ALA A 370 -13.36 -0.88 -13.31
N TYR A 371 -12.42 -1.22 -12.43
CA TYR A 371 -11.12 -0.52 -12.30
C TYR A 371 -10.31 -0.61 -13.59
N PHE A 372 -10.22 -1.77 -14.20
CA PHE A 372 -9.50 -1.97 -15.45
C PHE A 372 -10.32 -1.62 -16.70
N GLY A 373 -11.60 -1.23 -16.56
CA GLY A 373 -12.47 -0.94 -17.67
C GLY A 373 -12.65 -2.17 -18.58
N PHE A 374 -13.07 -3.28 -17.99
CA PHE A 374 -13.36 -4.53 -18.70
C PHE A 374 -14.57 -4.38 -19.61
N PHE A 375 -15.55 -3.60 -19.19
CA PHE A 375 -16.67 -3.12 -20.00
C PHE A 375 -16.51 -1.63 -20.33
N ASP A 376 -17.43 -1.07 -21.10
CA ASP A 376 -17.54 0.36 -21.29
C ASP A 376 -17.86 1.09 -19.96
N ARG A 377 -17.66 2.40 -19.95
CA ARG A 377 -17.77 3.22 -18.73
C ARG A 377 -19.15 3.16 -18.08
N ASP A 378 -20.22 3.17 -18.89
CA ASP A 378 -21.59 3.21 -18.36
C ASP A 378 -21.95 1.85 -17.75
N THR A 379 -21.53 0.76 -18.37
CA THR A 379 -21.69 -0.61 -17.85
C THR A 379 -20.90 -0.78 -16.54
N CYS A 380 -19.64 -0.29 -16.48
CA CYS A 380 -18.84 -0.31 -15.26
C CYS A 380 -19.47 0.54 -14.14
N ALA A 381 -20.00 1.71 -14.45
CA ALA A 381 -20.70 2.55 -13.49
C ALA A 381 -21.98 1.87 -12.94
N GLY A 382 -22.74 1.21 -13.81
CA GLY A 382 -23.90 0.39 -13.41
C GLY A 382 -23.53 -0.77 -12.50
N LEU A 383 -22.45 -1.48 -12.84
CA LEU A 383 -21.89 -2.58 -12.03
C LEU A 383 -21.46 -2.08 -10.64
N LEU A 384 -20.74 -0.96 -10.55
CA LEU A 384 -20.29 -0.38 -9.28
C LEU A 384 -21.48 0.01 -8.39
N ARG A 385 -22.50 0.72 -8.93
CA ARG A 385 -23.71 1.06 -8.17
C ARG A 385 -24.39 -0.18 -7.60
N ARG A 386 -24.49 -1.23 -8.40
CA ARG A 386 -25.11 -2.48 -7.97
C ARG A 386 -24.35 -3.14 -6.83
N ILE A 387 -23.03 -3.34 -6.97
CA ILE A 387 -22.24 -4.04 -5.94
C ILE A 387 -22.10 -3.24 -4.65
N LEU A 388 -22.19 -1.91 -4.72
CA LEU A 388 -22.14 -1.03 -3.54
C LEU A 388 -23.44 -1.02 -2.74
N THR A 389 -24.55 -1.44 -3.33
CA THR A 389 -25.88 -1.54 -2.69
C THR A 389 -26.29 -2.97 -2.35
N ASP A 390 -25.44 -3.97 -2.66
CA ASP A 390 -25.70 -5.39 -2.39
C ASP A 390 -24.81 -5.90 -1.24
N ASP A 391 -25.36 -5.89 -0.03
CA ASP A 391 -24.67 -6.35 1.18
C ASP A 391 -24.33 -7.85 1.14
N SER A 392 -25.02 -8.64 0.30
CA SER A 392 -24.76 -10.08 0.15
C SER A 392 -23.37 -10.39 -0.43
N LEU A 393 -22.76 -9.41 -1.11
CA LEU A 393 -21.44 -9.53 -1.73
C LEU A 393 -20.27 -9.30 -0.72
N GLY A 394 -20.60 -8.95 0.52
CA GLY A 394 -19.62 -8.68 1.58
C GLY A 394 -18.82 -7.39 1.35
N GLU A 395 -18.00 -7.04 2.32
CA GLU A 395 -17.19 -5.82 2.30
C GLU A 395 -15.76 -6.08 1.84
N VAL A 396 -15.01 -5.01 1.57
CA VAL A 396 -13.59 -5.03 1.25
C VAL A 396 -12.80 -4.40 2.39
N GLN A 397 -11.53 -4.78 2.53
CA GLN A 397 -10.59 -4.22 3.50
C GLN A 397 -9.93 -2.93 2.96
N PRO A 398 -9.22 -2.16 3.79
CA PRO A 398 -8.56 -0.90 3.38
C PRO A 398 -7.70 -1.02 2.14
N TYR A 399 -6.94 -2.12 2.02
CA TYR A 399 -6.13 -2.42 0.85
C TYR A 399 -6.96 -2.40 -0.44
N PHE A 400 -8.09 -3.11 -0.45
CA PHE A 400 -8.91 -3.22 -1.66
C PHE A 400 -9.75 -1.97 -1.92
N CYS A 401 -9.96 -1.11 -0.91
CA CYS A 401 -10.60 0.20 -1.08
C CYS A 401 -9.82 1.11 -2.05
N HIS A 402 -8.52 0.90 -2.22
CA HIS A 402 -7.75 1.57 -3.28
C HIS A 402 -8.37 1.32 -4.66
N PHE A 403 -8.55 0.04 -5.04
CA PHE A 403 -9.14 -0.32 -6.33
C PHE A 403 -10.59 0.15 -6.46
N LEU A 404 -11.34 0.13 -5.37
CA LEU A 404 -12.73 0.59 -5.34
C LEU A 404 -12.82 2.10 -5.57
N LEU A 405 -12.06 2.93 -4.86
CA LEU A 405 -12.09 4.38 -4.99
C LEU A 405 -11.58 4.84 -6.35
N GLU A 406 -10.54 4.19 -6.87
CA GLU A 406 -10.06 4.42 -8.22
C GLU A 406 -11.11 4.03 -9.28
N ALA A 407 -11.78 2.88 -9.12
CA ALA A 407 -12.85 2.47 -10.02
C ALA A 407 -14.01 3.48 -10.01
N ILE A 408 -14.41 3.97 -8.83
CA ILE A 408 -15.43 5.01 -8.66
C ILE A 408 -15.01 6.30 -9.38
N TYR A 409 -13.76 6.73 -9.20
CA TYR A 409 -13.25 7.94 -9.83
C TYR A 409 -13.26 7.82 -11.36
N ARG A 410 -12.69 6.76 -11.91
CA ARG A 410 -12.58 6.51 -13.36
C ARG A 410 -13.93 6.39 -14.06
N ASN A 411 -14.94 5.88 -13.35
CA ASN A 411 -16.28 5.67 -13.90
C ASN A 411 -17.26 6.81 -13.58
N GLY A 412 -16.76 7.96 -13.08
CA GLY A 412 -17.56 9.18 -12.90
C GLY A 412 -18.53 9.15 -11.73
N LEU A 413 -18.29 8.31 -10.72
CA LEU A 413 -19.15 8.12 -9.55
C LEU A 413 -18.62 8.78 -8.28
N ARG A 414 -17.59 9.63 -8.40
CA ARG A 414 -16.90 10.23 -7.25
C ARG A 414 -17.82 11.04 -6.32
N GLU A 415 -18.77 11.78 -6.89
CA GLU A 415 -19.72 12.59 -6.14
C GLU A 415 -20.67 11.74 -5.27
N GLU A 416 -20.97 10.54 -5.76
CA GLU A 416 -21.96 9.65 -5.16
C GLU A 416 -21.34 8.79 -4.04
N PHE A 417 -20.11 8.28 -4.24
CA PHE A 417 -19.60 7.21 -3.39
C PHE A 417 -18.27 7.51 -2.68
N THR A 418 -17.47 8.50 -3.10
CA THR A 418 -16.15 8.71 -2.47
C THR A 418 -16.28 8.98 -0.98
N ARG A 419 -17.09 9.95 -0.59
CA ARG A 419 -17.24 10.33 0.83
C ARG A 419 -17.82 9.20 1.68
N PRO A 420 -18.91 8.51 1.32
CA PRO A 420 -19.44 7.39 2.10
C PRO A 420 -18.41 6.28 2.35
N ILE A 421 -17.54 6.00 1.38
CA ILE A 421 -16.47 5.00 1.56
C ILE A 421 -15.40 5.52 2.51
N LEU A 422 -14.97 6.77 2.38
CA LEU A 422 -13.96 7.36 3.27
C LEU A 422 -14.40 7.48 4.72
N GLU A 423 -15.70 7.57 4.99
CA GLU A 423 -16.26 7.56 6.35
C GLU A 423 -15.89 6.30 7.15
N GLN A 424 -15.58 5.18 6.46
CA GLN A 424 -15.20 3.90 7.10
C GLN A 424 -13.90 4.02 7.92
N TRP A 425 -13.00 4.95 7.57
CA TRP A 425 -11.74 5.17 8.31
C TRP A 425 -11.92 5.88 9.65
N LYS A 426 -13.02 6.61 9.84
CA LYS A 426 -13.22 7.43 11.05
C LYS A 426 -13.24 6.58 12.33
N ALA A 427 -13.92 5.44 12.32
CA ALA A 427 -14.03 4.59 13.51
C ALA A 427 -12.67 3.97 13.87
N PRO A 428 -11.95 3.29 12.98
CA PRO A 428 -10.61 2.75 13.28
C PRO A 428 -9.61 3.82 13.76
N VAL A 429 -9.59 5.00 13.12
CA VAL A 429 -8.68 6.09 13.52
C VAL A 429 -9.09 6.70 14.87
N ARG A 430 -10.38 6.76 15.20
CA ARG A 430 -10.84 7.19 16.53
C ARG A 430 -10.43 6.20 17.62
N GLU A 431 -10.45 4.89 17.32
CA GLU A 431 -10.05 3.82 18.24
C GLU A 431 -8.52 3.79 18.43
N CYS A 432 -7.77 3.94 17.35
CA CYS A 432 -6.30 4.02 17.38
C CYS A 432 -5.79 5.22 16.57
N PRO A 433 -5.74 6.44 17.15
CA PRO A 433 -5.29 7.63 16.44
C PRO A 433 -3.78 7.66 16.20
N LYS A 434 -3.04 6.70 16.72
CA LYS A 434 -1.57 6.65 16.65
C LYS A 434 -1.03 6.23 15.31
N GLY A 435 -1.78 5.43 14.54
CA GLY A 435 -1.39 4.89 13.25
C GLY A 435 -2.52 4.14 12.57
N LEU A 436 -2.27 3.63 11.37
CA LEU A 436 -3.26 2.92 10.57
C LEU A 436 -3.22 1.42 10.82
N ALA A 437 -4.38 0.85 11.09
CA ALA A 437 -4.54 -0.59 11.15
C ALA A 437 -4.46 -1.21 9.73
N GLU A 438 -3.93 -2.42 9.68
CA GLU A 438 -3.85 -3.24 8.47
C GLU A 438 -5.22 -3.56 7.87
N GLY A 439 -6.27 -3.68 8.69
CA GLY A 439 -7.62 -3.98 8.27
C GLY A 439 -8.68 -3.26 9.10
N PHE A 440 -9.89 -3.14 8.54
CA PHE A 440 -11.05 -2.57 9.26
C PHE A 440 -11.63 -3.53 10.29
N TYR A 441 -11.61 -4.81 9.99
CA TYR A 441 -12.13 -5.88 10.85
C TYR A 441 -11.25 -7.13 10.74
N LYS A 442 -11.05 -7.79 11.87
CA LYS A 442 -10.20 -8.97 11.96
C LYS A 442 -10.79 -10.12 11.15
N PRO A 443 -9.97 -10.81 10.34
CA PRO A 443 -10.44 -11.98 9.60
C PRO A 443 -10.77 -13.17 10.51
N GLN A 444 -10.15 -13.22 11.71
CA GLN A 444 -10.37 -14.23 12.76
C GLN A 444 -10.20 -13.56 14.13
N GLU A 445 -10.83 -14.12 15.18
CA GLU A 445 -10.82 -13.53 16.52
C GLU A 445 -9.41 -13.40 17.13
N ASP A 446 -8.53 -14.35 16.86
CA ASP A 446 -7.15 -14.40 17.33
C ASP A 446 -6.15 -13.67 16.44
N TYR A 447 -6.60 -13.12 15.32
CA TYR A 447 -5.74 -12.33 14.43
C TYR A 447 -5.45 -10.95 15.02
N SER A 448 -4.18 -10.57 15.03
CA SER A 448 -3.72 -9.24 15.47
C SER A 448 -3.18 -8.47 14.29
N PHE A 449 -3.92 -7.48 13.83
CA PHE A 449 -3.40 -6.52 12.87
C PHE A 449 -2.32 -5.65 13.49
N ASP A 450 -1.34 -5.24 12.68
CA ASP A 450 -0.51 -4.12 13.04
C ASP A 450 -1.27 -2.79 12.84
N HIS A 451 -0.73 -1.75 13.44
CA HIS A 451 -1.30 -0.40 13.39
C HIS A 451 -0.33 0.61 12.77
N SER A 452 0.62 0.12 11.96
CA SER A 452 1.56 0.93 11.21
C SER A 452 1.58 0.55 9.72
N HIS A 453 0.43 0.14 9.17
CA HIS A 453 0.32 -0.40 7.82
C HIS A 453 -0.13 0.66 6.82
N ALA A 454 0.79 1.13 5.96
CA ALA A 454 0.51 2.29 5.10
C ALA A 454 -0.46 2.00 3.95
N TRP A 455 -0.64 0.75 3.50
CA TRP A 455 -1.64 0.44 2.47
C TRP A 455 -3.08 0.86 2.87
N GLY A 456 -3.34 0.98 4.18
CA GLY A 456 -4.58 1.54 4.69
C GLY A 456 -4.76 3.04 4.44
N GLY A 457 -3.74 3.72 3.91
CA GLY A 457 -3.71 5.18 3.79
C GLY A 457 -4.32 5.76 2.50
N THR A 458 -5.08 4.99 1.75
CA THR A 458 -5.78 5.42 0.53
C THR A 458 -6.45 6.81 0.64
N PRO A 459 -7.06 7.22 1.78
CA PRO A 459 -7.65 8.55 1.91
C PRO A 459 -6.69 9.70 1.62
N ALA A 460 -5.37 9.54 1.91
CA ALA A 460 -4.38 10.59 1.74
C ALA A 460 -4.19 11.04 0.28
N TYR A 461 -4.49 10.18 -0.70
CA TYR A 461 -4.48 10.58 -2.10
C TYR A 461 -5.88 10.61 -2.72
N ALA A 462 -6.77 9.70 -2.34
CA ALA A 462 -8.10 9.58 -2.96
C ALA A 462 -8.99 10.78 -2.67
N LEU A 463 -8.91 11.36 -1.46
CA LEU A 463 -9.69 12.55 -1.13
C LEU A 463 -9.22 13.79 -1.89
N PRO A 464 -7.94 14.22 -1.88
CA PRO A 464 -7.49 15.35 -2.69
C PRO A 464 -7.71 15.14 -4.18
N LEU A 465 -7.53 13.92 -4.70
CA LEU A 465 -7.85 13.58 -6.08
C LEU A 465 -9.34 13.81 -6.39
N ALA A 466 -10.23 13.32 -5.54
CA ALA A 466 -11.66 13.46 -5.73
C ALA A 466 -12.16 14.90 -5.53
N LEU A 467 -11.60 15.65 -4.58
CA LEU A 467 -11.93 17.07 -4.35
C LEU A 467 -11.49 17.96 -5.52
N SER A 468 -10.26 17.76 -6.03
CA SER A 468 -9.73 18.53 -7.15
C SER A 468 -10.31 18.12 -8.50
N GLY A 469 -10.75 16.86 -8.61
CA GLY A 469 -11.11 16.28 -9.90
C GLY A 469 -9.95 16.28 -10.89
N LEU A 470 -8.73 16.10 -10.40
CA LEU A 470 -7.49 16.12 -11.18
C LEU A 470 -7.44 14.97 -12.17
N GLU A 471 -7.21 15.30 -13.41
CA GLU A 471 -6.86 14.36 -14.49
C GLU A 471 -5.54 14.82 -15.12
N ILE A 472 -4.51 13.99 -15.01
CA ILE A 472 -3.21 14.27 -15.64
C ILE A 472 -3.31 13.79 -17.09
N LEU A 473 -3.30 14.74 -18.05
CA LEU A 473 -3.47 14.46 -19.47
C LEU A 473 -2.13 14.19 -20.18
N GLU A 474 -1.04 14.74 -19.65
CA GLU A 474 0.32 14.50 -20.14
C GLU A 474 1.27 14.19 -18.98
N PRO A 475 2.23 13.25 -19.16
CA PRO A 475 3.14 12.83 -18.10
C PRO A 475 3.87 14.00 -17.44
N GLY A 476 4.14 13.89 -16.13
CA GLY A 476 4.83 14.92 -15.34
C GLY A 476 3.99 16.18 -15.13
N TYR A 477 2.67 16.07 -15.12
CA TYR A 477 1.74 17.21 -14.93
C TYR A 477 1.85 18.32 -15.99
N ARG A 478 2.41 18.05 -17.17
CA ARG A 478 2.56 19.08 -18.22
C ARG A 478 1.24 19.65 -18.68
N LYS A 479 0.21 18.82 -18.68
CA LYS A 479 -1.16 19.21 -18.97
C LYS A 479 -2.11 18.49 -18.02
N VAL A 480 -3.00 19.25 -17.41
CA VAL A 480 -3.98 18.71 -16.47
C VAL A 480 -5.37 19.26 -16.73
N ARG A 481 -6.37 18.53 -16.31
CA ARG A 481 -7.75 19.01 -16.16
C ARG A 481 -8.12 18.99 -14.70
N LEU A 482 -8.82 20.01 -14.24
CA LEU A 482 -9.39 20.08 -12.90
C LEU A 482 -10.90 20.20 -13.01
N ASN A 483 -11.60 19.48 -12.16
CA ASN A 483 -13.04 19.55 -12.03
C ASN A 483 -13.41 19.52 -10.54
N PRO A 484 -13.20 20.64 -9.80
CA PRO A 484 -13.33 20.68 -8.36
C PRO A 484 -14.74 20.33 -7.88
N SER A 485 -14.82 19.61 -6.74
CA SER A 485 -16.07 19.31 -6.05
C SER A 485 -15.85 19.23 -4.55
N LEU A 486 -16.80 19.71 -3.78
CA LEU A 486 -16.79 19.62 -2.32
C LEU A 486 -17.23 18.25 -1.78
N LEU A 487 -17.76 17.37 -2.60
CA LEU A 487 -18.27 16.05 -2.17
C LEU A 487 -19.24 16.13 -0.97
N GLY A 488 -20.02 17.21 -0.90
CA GLY A 488 -20.93 17.49 0.21
C GLY A 488 -20.29 18.10 1.47
N LEU A 489 -19.02 18.50 1.43
CA LEU A 489 -18.37 19.30 2.47
C LEU A 489 -18.76 20.78 2.36
N HIS A 490 -18.55 21.55 3.43
CA HIS A 490 -18.77 23.01 3.39
C HIS A 490 -17.58 23.77 2.83
N SER A 491 -16.38 23.28 3.09
CA SER A 491 -15.14 23.85 2.55
C SER A 491 -14.04 22.80 2.44
N ALA A 492 -13.12 23.04 1.53
CA ALA A 492 -11.89 22.26 1.40
C ALA A 492 -10.76 23.16 0.89
N HIS A 493 -9.55 22.91 1.41
CA HIS A 493 -8.30 23.44 0.91
C HIS A 493 -7.43 22.26 0.51
N VAL A 494 -7.07 22.16 -0.74
CA VAL A 494 -6.31 21.05 -1.33
C VAL A 494 -5.01 21.57 -1.90
N GLU A 495 -3.91 20.99 -1.47
CA GLU A 495 -2.57 21.22 -2.02
C GLU A 495 -2.11 19.95 -2.71
N ILE A 496 -1.58 20.05 -3.93
CA ILE A 496 -1.07 18.93 -4.72
C ILE A 496 0.34 19.28 -5.20
N PRO A 497 1.38 18.55 -4.75
CA PRO A 497 2.73 18.75 -5.23
C PRO A 497 2.85 18.32 -6.69
N THR A 498 3.59 19.06 -7.47
CA THR A 498 3.94 18.71 -8.85
C THR A 498 5.42 18.95 -9.09
N PRO A 499 6.01 18.42 -10.19
CA PRO A 499 7.39 18.73 -10.54
C PRO A 499 7.69 20.23 -10.77
N PHE A 500 6.64 21.05 -10.93
CA PHE A 500 6.75 22.48 -11.22
C PHE A 500 6.39 23.36 -10.01
N GLY A 501 6.04 22.78 -8.88
CA GLY A 501 5.58 23.47 -7.69
C GLY A 501 4.19 23.02 -7.25
N MET A 502 3.59 23.77 -6.33
CA MET A 502 2.33 23.42 -5.71
C MET A 502 1.12 23.87 -6.53
N MET A 503 0.19 22.96 -6.84
CA MET A 503 -1.18 23.33 -7.21
C MET A 503 -1.99 23.51 -5.93
N GLU A 504 -2.80 24.57 -5.87
CA GLU A 504 -3.62 24.90 -4.70
C GLU A 504 -5.07 25.15 -5.13
N LEU A 505 -6.01 24.52 -4.44
CA LEU A 505 -7.44 24.73 -4.63
C LEU A 505 -8.09 25.10 -3.30
N ARG A 506 -8.83 26.21 -3.27
CA ARG A 506 -9.65 26.64 -2.13
C ARG A 506 -11.10 26.66 -2.54
N MET A 507 -11.92 25.92 -1.81
CA MET A 507 -13.32 25.71 -2.13
C MET A 507 -14.20 26.02 -0.92
N HIS A 508 -15.29 26.76 -1.16
CA HIS A 508 -16.32 27.03 -0.17
C HIS A 508 -17.69 26.85 -0.81
N SER A 509 -18.63 26.35 -0.02
CA SER A 509 -20.01 26.17 -0.48
C SER A 509 -20.61 27.52 -0.93
N GLY A 510 -21.17 27.54 -2.13
CA GLY A 510 -21.82 28.72 -2.69
C GLY A 510 -20.89 29.73 -3.36
N THR A 511 -19.59 29.45 -3.49
CA THR A 511 -18.64 30.30 -4.24
C THR A 511 -17.90 29.48 -5.29
N ASP A 512 -17.39 30.16 -6.31
CA ASP A 512 -16.50 29.53 -7.29
C ASP A 512 -15.16 29.15 -6.60
N PRO A 513 -14.52 28.04 -7.00
CA PRO A 513 -13.25 27.61 -6.45
C PRO A 513 -12.11 28.57 -6.85
N GLU A 514 -11.25 28.91 -5.90
CA GLU A 514 -9.99 29.57 -6.19
C GLU A 514 -8.94 28.51 -6.55
N ILE A 515 -8.37 28.63 -7.75
CA ILE A 515 -7.41 27.65 -8.28
C ILE A 515 -6.10 28.36 -8.62
N LYS A 516 -4.99 27.85 -8.10
CA LYS A 516 -3.64 28.26 -8.46
C LYS A 516 -2.89 27.08 -9.03
N VAL A 517 -2.33 27.25 -10.21
CA VAL A 517 -1.56 26.23 -10.93
C VAL A 517 -0.22 26.84 -11.33
N PRO A 518 0.92 26.13 -11.18
CA PRO A 518 2.21 26.56 -11.70
C PRO A 518 2.14 26.93 -13.18
N ALA A 519 2.91 27.96 -13.59
CA ALA A 519 2.83 28.53 -14.96
C ALA A 519 3.25 27.54 -16.07
N GLU A 520 4.03 26.53 -15.70
CA GLU A 520 4.52 25.48 -16.61
C GLU A 520 3.46 24.41 -16.91
N ILE A 521 2.35 24.38 -16.16
CA ILE A 521 1.27 23.40 -16.31
C ILE A 521 0.17 24.00 -17.17
N ILE A 522 -0.19 23.30 -18.24
CA ILE A 522 -1.31 23.69 -19.11
C ILE A 522 -2.61 23.18 -18.47
N LEU A 523 -3.51 24.09 -18.13
CA LEU A 523 -4.86 23.76 -17.69
C LEU A 523 -5.78 23.60 -18.90
N ALA A 524 -6.45 22.40 -19.05
CA ALA A 524 -7.29 22.02 -20.19
C ALA A 524 -8.79 22.17 -19.89
#